data_231ddc4579fec7fab521d08e7fe37013
#
_entry.id   231ddc4579fec7fab521d08e7fe37013
#
_cell.length_a   1.000
_cell.length_b   1.000
_cell.length_c   1.000
_cell.angle_alpha   90.00
_cell.angle_beta   90.00
_cell.angle_gamma   90.00
#
_symmetry.space_group_name_H-M   'P 1'
#
loop_
_entity.id
_entity.type
_entity.pdbx_description
1 polymer ?
#
loop_
_entity_poly.entity_id
_entity_poly.type
_entity_poly.pdbx_seq_one_letter_code
_entity_poly.pdbx_strand_id
1 'polypeptide(L)'
;AACTVKWMNDKLQTFFKDAGLDGKAGWQLFKEKEYLGKLDNQKEVEKLLKQYILRFERDPKEEPELSRFHLFDAKGNVKGVRDMEIVDYLVENVQFFVVGITPYYYEHGVFLEDHDGVRMKYRIQKLIYRDQVQSGVIKRIYNLLITQPKVHREAYELNKQPVRWINFKNGYYDPVTGEMLEHNPDYLTINQIPFPYYPEDREQVLHGGENIKKYLASSLPNKEEQQTFWEYFGYCMTQDTQFQKFLTLKGNGGTGKSVAVSLIQHVVGITNMSSISLQDLNKRFYATGMYGKLLNACADIPCKAMENTDVLKKAVGEDTLIYSSR
;
A
#
# COMPACT_ATOMS: atom_id res chain seq x y z
N ALA A 1 9.27 -31.04 15.69
CA ALA A 1 8.96 -29.81 14.91
C ALA A 1 8.52 -30.12 13.47
N ALA A 2 9.32 -30.87 12.67
CA ALA A 2 8.98 -31.14 11.25
C ALA A 2 7.71 -32.00 11.07
N CYS A 3 7.44 -32.94 11.97
CA CYS A 3 6.26 -33.80 11.92
C CYS A 3 4.98 -33.03 12.28
N THR A 4 5.06 -32.10 13.21
CA THR A 4 3.95 -31.23 13.63
C THR A 4 3.54 -30.27 12.51
N VAL A 5 4.53 -29.72 11.78
CA VAL A 5 4.30 -28.80 10.66
C VAL A 5 3.62 -29.53 9.48
N LYS A 6 4.03 -30.76 9.18
CA LYS A 6 3.41 -31.55 8.10
C LYS A 6 1.96 -31.91 8.44
N TRP A 7 1.71 -32.44 9.63
CA TRP A 7 0.36 -32.76 10.10
C TRP A 7 -0.57 -31.56 10.07
N MET A 8 -0.08 -30.40 10.52
CA MET A 8 -0.82 -29.16 10.54
C MET A 8 -1.14 -28.66 9.13
N ASN A 9 -0.17 -28.74 8.20
CA ASN A 9 -0.38 -28.38 6.81
C ASN A 9 -1.49 -29.23 6.17
N ASP A 10 -1.50 -30.55 6.42
CA ASP A 10 -2.51 -31.47 5.87
C ASP A 10 -3.91 -31.18 6.45
N LYS A 11 -3.99 -30.88 7.74
CA LYS A 11 -5.26 -30.52 8.41
C LYS A 11 -5.80 -29.16 7.98
N LEU A 12 -4.93 -28.17 7.81
CA LEU A 12 -5.31 -26.85 7.33
C LEU A 12 -5.73 -26.89 5.86
N GLN A 13 -5.07 -27.66 5.02
CA GLN A 13 -5.48 -27.84 3.62
C GLN A 13 -6.85 -28.49 3.50
N THR A 14 -7.13 -29.52 4.32
CA THR A 14 -8.46 -30.15 4.37
C THR A 14 -9.50 -29.15 4.82
N PHE A 15 -9.23 -28.40 5.89
CA PHE A 15 -10.13 -27.40 6.43
C PHE A 15 -10.42 -26.25 5.43
N PHE A 16 -9.38 -25.74 4.75
CA PHE A 16 -9.56 -24.71 3.73
C PHE A 16 -10.35 -25.22 2.52
N LYS A 17 -10.14 -26.49 2.14
CA LYS A 17 -10.89 -27.13 1.07
C LYS A 17 -12.37 -27.28 1.43
N ASP A 18 -12.68 -27.70 2.67
CA ASP A 18 -14.04 -27.84 3.18
C ASP A 18 -14.76 -26.50 3.33
N ALA A 19 -13.98 -25.43 3.59
CA ALA A 19 -14.47 -24.05 3.65
C ALA A 19 -14.54 -23.33 2.28
N GLY A 20 -14.20 -24.04 1.18
CA GLY A 20 -14.22 -23.45 -0.17
C GLY A 20 -13.11 -22.44 -0.43
N LEU A 21 -12.07 -22.42 0.40
CA LEU A 21 -10.92 -21.54 0.25
C LEU A 21 -9.78 -22.28 -0.49
N ASP A 22 -9.09 -21.58 -1.40
CA ASP A 22 -7.84 -22.08 -1.95
C ASP A 22 -6.82 -22.25 -0.81
N GLY A 23 -6.26 -23.47 -0.67
CA GLY A 23 -5.30 -23.80 0.38
C GLY A 23 -4.07 -22.89 0.41
N LYS A 24 -3.65 -22.31 -0.74
CA LYS A 24 -2.57 -21.32 -0.81
C LYS A 24 -3.00 -19.98 -0.21
N ALA A 25 -4.17 -19.51 -0.54
CA ALA A 25 -4.71 -18.24 -0.01
C ALA A 25 -4.93 -18.34 1.50
N GLY A 26 -5.53 -19.43 1.98
CA GLY A 26 -5.71 -19.67 3.40
C GLY A 26 -4.40 -19.78 4.18
N TRP A 27 -3.38 -20.43 3.59
CA TRP A 27 -2.05 -20.55 4.19
C TRP A 27 -1.29 -19.21 4.23
N GLN A 28 -1.42 -18.39 3.19
CA GLN A 28 -0.84 -17.05 3.15
C GLN A 28 -1.45 -16.17 4.25
N LEU A 29 -2.76 -16.16 4.35
CA LEU A 29 -3.50 -15.42 5.37
C LEU A 29 -3.13 -15.89 6.81
N PHE A 30 -2.90 -17.17 7.00
CA PHE A 30 -2.49 -17.72 8.29
C PHE A 30 -1.06 -17.29 8.67
N LYS A 31 -0.13 -17.25 7.71
CA LYS A 31 1.24 -16.76 7.92
C LYS A 31 1.28 -15.27 8.26
N GLU A 32 0.46 -14.47 7.59
CA GLU A 32 0.44 -13.01 7.75
C GLU A 32 -0.04 -12.56 9.14
N LYS A 33 -0.69 -13.44 9.90
CA LYS A 33 -1.24 -13.11 11.23
C LYS A 33 -0.44 -13.65 12.42
N GLU A 34 0.81 -14.05 12.23
CA GLU A 34 1.75 -14.44 13.31
C GLU A 34 1.24 -15.50 14.31
N TYR A 35 0.24 -16.31 13.95
CA TYR A 35 -0.30 -17.34 14.84
C TYR A 35 0.57 -18.61 14.97
N LEU A 36 1.69 -18.65 14.26
CA LEU A 36 2.60 -19.80 14.25
C LEU A 36 3.23 -20.14 15.62
N GLY A 37 3.31 -19.17 16.54
CA GLY A 37 3.87 -19.39 17.88
C GLY A 37 2.89 -20.00 18.91
N LYS A 38 1.59 -20.15 18.58
CA LYS A 38 0.55 -20.64 19.51
C LYS A 38 0.01 -22.04 19.15
N LEU A 39 0.77 -22.80 18.38
CA LEU A 39 0.28 -24.02 17.69
C LEU A 39 0.27 -25.32 18.54
N ASP A 40 0.61 -25.27 19.80
CA ASP A 40 0.59 -26.46 20.67
C ASP A 40 -0.82 -26.91 21.07
N ASN A 41 -1.86 -26.11 20.76
CA ASN A 41 -3.24 -26.41 21.13
C ASN A 41 -4.16 -26.48 19.90
N GLN A 42 -4.41 -27.69 19.41
CA GLN A 42 -5.27 -27.96 18.24
C GLN A 42 -6.66 -27.32 18.31
N LYS A 43 -7.30 -27.32 19.49
CA LYS A 43 -8.64 -26.74 19.68
C LYS A 43 -8.63 -25.21 19.56
N GLU A 44 -7.54 -24.57 19.96
CA GLU A 44 -7.38 -23.12 19.87
C GLU A 44 -7.10 -22.68 18.44
N VAL A 45 -6.32 -23.46 17.69
CA VAL A 45 -6.11 -23.27 16.25
C VAL A 45 -7.41 -23.42 15.46
N GLU A 46 -8.20 -24.47 15.74
CA GLU A 46 -9.53 -24.65 15.12
C GLU A 46 -10.50 -23.52 15.47
N LYS A 47 -10.49 -23.04 16.72
CA LYS A 47 -11.31 -21.90 17.15
C LYS A 47 -10.89 -20.61 16.47
N LEU A 48 -9.59 -20.34 16.36
CA LEU A 48 -9.04 -19.18 15.69
C LEU A 48 -9.31 -19.23 14.18
N LEU A 49 -9.17 -20.40 13.55
CA LEU A 49 -9.51 -20.61 12.14
C LEU A 49 -11.00 -20.42 11.89
N LYS A 50 -11.88 -20.95 12.74
CA LYS A 50 -13.33 -20.70 12.66
C LYS A 50 -13.67 -19.22 12.81
N GLN A 51 -13.06 -18.52 13.79
CA GLN A 51 -13.23 -17.08 13.93
C GLN A 51 -12.71 -16.28 12.73
N TYR A 52 -11.64 -16.79 12.13
CA TYR A 52 -11.06 -16.17 10.95
C TYR A 52 -11.92 -16.37 9.71
N ILE A 53 -12.42 -17.59 9.51
CA ILE A 53 -13.36 -17.92 8.41
C ILE A 53 -14.68 -17.18 8.59
N LEU A 54 -15.24 -17.12 9.80
CA LEU A 54 -16.45 -16.33 10.09
C LEU A 54 -16.27 -14.83 9.86
N ARG A 55 -15.04 -14.30 9.90
CA ARG A 55 -14.73 -12.92 9.48
C ARG A 55 -14.64 -12.76 7.96
N PHE A 56 -14.37 -13.83 7.22
CA PHE A 56 -14.34 -13.88 5.76
C PHE A 56 -15.60 -14.54 5.15
N GLU A 57 -16.31 -15.36 5.90
CA GLU A 57 -17.72 -15.61 5.65
C GLU A 57 -18.40 -14.27 5.91
N ARG A 58 -18.75 -13.60 4.82
CA ARG A 58 -19.46 -12.34 4.80
C ARG A 58 -20.58 -12.41 5.83
N ASP A 59 -20.70 -11.39 6.65
CA ASP A 59 -21.90 -11.22 7.45
C ASP A 59 -23.09 -11.23 6.46
N PRO A 60 -23.99 -12.24 6.53
CA PRO A 60 -25.14 -12.30 5.62
C PRO A 60 -26.02 -11.05 5.68
N LYS A 61 -25.83 -10.21 6.73
CA LYS A 61 -26.47 -8.90 6.87
C LYS A 61 -25.81 -7.78 6.05
N GLU A 62 -24.57 -8.00 5.57
CA GLU A 62 -23.84 -7.05 4.72
C GLU A 62 -23.87 -7.41 3.23
N GLU A 63 -24.39 -8.58 2.84
CA GLU A 63 -24.60 -8.86 1.43
C GLU A 63 -25.87 -8.14 0.96
N PRO A 64 -25.73 -7.15 0.06
CA PRO A 64 -26.90 -6.53 -0.52
C PRO A 64 -27.70 -7.61 -1.23
N GLU A 65 -29.01 -7.61 -1.05
CA GLU A 65 -29.90 -8.51 -1.77
C GLU A 65 -29.67 -8.31 -3.28
N LEU A 66 -29.06 -9.28 -3.96
CA LEU A 66 -28.65 -9.14 -5.35
C LEU A 66 -29.82 -8.84 -6.29
N SER A 67 -31.05 -9.24 -5.89
CA SER A 67 -32.30 -8.97 -6.64
C SER A 67 -32.48 -7.48 -6.93
N ARG A 68 -32.10 -6.57 -6.03
CA ARG A 68 -32.21 -5.11 -6.23
C ARG A 68 -31.44 -4.61 -7.45
N PHE A 69 -30.35 -5.29 -7.82
CA PHE A 69 -29.50 -4.92 -8.95
C PHE A 69 -29.93 -5.51 -10.28
N HIS A 70 -31.06 -6.25 -10.31
CA HIS A 70 -31.52 -6.93 -11.51
C HIS A 70 -32.91 -6.49 -11.92
N LEU A 71 -33.16 -6.57 -13.23
CA LEU A 71 -34.48 -6.41 -13.84
C LEU A 71 -35.13 -7.78 -14.04
N PHE A 72 -36.38 -7.90 -13.68
CA PHE A 72 -37.13 -9.14 -13.83
C PHE A 72 -38.31 -8.94 -14.81
N ASP A 73 -38.67 -9.99 -15.52
CA ASP A 73 -39.90 -10.02 -16.30
C ASP A 73 -41.09 -10.36 -15.39
N ALA A 74 -42.31 -10.36 -16.00
CA ALA A 74 -43.53 -10.69 -15.28
C ALA A 74 -43.58 -12.14 -14.77
N LYS A 75 -42.69 -13.02 -15.24
CA LYS A 75 -42.55 -14.42 -14.82
C LYS A 75 -41.45 -14.63 -13.79
N GLY A 76 -40.75 -13.54 -13.39
CA GLY A 76 -39.66 -13.60 -12.44
C GLY A 76 -38.29 -13.97 -13.03
N ASN A 77 -38.15 -14.05 -14.38
CA ASN A 77 -36.85 -14.29 -14.99
C ASN A 77 -36.04 -13.00 -15.08
N VAL A 78 -34.73 -13.13 -14.92
CA VAL A 78 -33.80 -11.98 -15.03
C VAL A 78 -33.72 -11.51 -16.48
N LYS A 79 -34.05 -10.23 -16.70
CA LYS A 79 -33.99 -9.56 -18.01
C LYS A 79 -32.69 -8.77 -18.22
N GLY A 80 -32.02 -8.40 -17.16
CA GLY A 80 -30.82 -7.58 -17.23
C GLY A 80 -30.38 -7.04 -15.87
N VAL A 81 -29.40 -6.14 -15.91
CA VAL A 81 -28.77 -5.54 -14.74
C VAL A 81 -29.16 -4.07 -14.65
N ARG A 82 -29.39 -3.58 -13.44
CA ARG A 82 -29.64 -2.17 -13.13
C ARG A 82 -28.29 -1.47 -12.87
N ASP A 83 -27.67 -1.00 -13.93
CA ASP A 83 -26.30 -0.44 -13.89
C ASP A 83 -26.14 0.66 -12.84
N MET A 84 -27.07 1.64 -12.80
CA MET A 84 -26.97 2.77 -11.88
C MET A 84 -27.20 2.37 -10.43
N GLU A 85 -28.04 1.39 -10.14
CA GLU A 85 -28.22 0.87 -8.78
C GLU A 85 -26.92 0.26 -8.23
N ILE A 86 -26.12 -0.41 -9.09
CA ILE A 86 -24.80 -0.93 -8.73
C ILE A 86 -23.81 0.23 -8.52
N VAL A 87 -23.83 1.22 -9.41
CA VAL A 87 -22.96 2.41 -9.31
C VAL A 87 -23.24 3.16 -8.00
N ASP A 88 -24.50 3.48 -7.72
CA ASP A 88 -24.90 4.21 -6.51
C ASP A 88 -24.53 3.43 -5.25
N TYR A 89 -24.80 2.12 -5.25
CA TYR A 89 -24.39 1.25 -4.14
C TYR A 89 -22.87 1.28 -3.89
N LEU A 90 -22.07 1.19 -4.94
CA LEU A 90 -20.60 1.21 -4.80
C LEU A 90 -20.08 2.57 -4.36
N VAL A 91 -20.67 3.66 -4.84
CA VAL A 91 -20.32 5.03 -4.42
C VAL A 91 -20.61 5.26 -2.93
N GLU A 92 -21.69 4.67 -2.42
CA GLU A 92 -22.12 4.82 -1.03
C GLU A 92 -21.39 3.89 -0.04
N ASN A 93 -21.05 2.67 -0.49
CA ASN A 93 -20.58 1.61 0.40
C ASN A 93 -19.10 1.23 0.25
N VAL A 94 -18.40 1.80 -0.73
CA VAL A 94 -16.98 1.54 -0.97
C VAL A 94 -16.19 2.83 -0.86
N GLN A 95 -15.16 2.82 -0.03
CA GLN A 95 -14.24 3.95 0.06
C GLN A 95 -13.25 3.89 -1.11
N PHE A 96 -13.48 4.72 -2.11
CA PHE A 96 -12.60 4.88 -3.26
C PHE A 96 -12.72 6.29 -3.84
N PHE A 97 -11.76 6.68 -4.63
CA PHE A 97 -11.81 7.89 -5.44
C PHE A 97 -11.10 7.67 -6.77
N VAL A 98 -11.23 8.62 -7.68
CA VAL A 98 -10.61 8.59 -9.01
C VAL A 98 -9.80 9.86 -9.23
N VAL A 99 -8.55 9.73 -9.66
CA VAL A 99 -7.72 10.85 -10.13
C VAL A 99 -7.49 10.66 -11.63
N GLY A 100 -7.98 11.61 -12.43
CA GLY A 100 -8.02 11.43 -13.88
C GLY A 100 -8.88 10.24 -14.29
N ILE A 101 -8.26 9.14 -14.68
CA ILE A 101 -8.94 7.87 -15.02
C ILE A 101 -8.56 6.71 -14.10
N THR A 102 -7.70 6.96 -13.12
CA THR A 102 -7.14 5.96 -12.24
C THR A 102 -7.91 5.91 -10.92
N PRO A 103 -8.58 4.79 -10.60
CA PRO A 103 -9.23 4.63 -9.32
C PRO A 103 -8.21 4.25 -8.23
N TYR A 104 -8.49 4.72 -7.02
CA TYR A 104 -7.80 4.40 -5.79
C TYR A 104 -8.81 3.85 -4.79
N TYR A 105 -8.53 2.71 -4.18
CA TYR A 105 -9.40 2.10 -3.18
C TYR A 105 -8.72 2.10 -1.81
N TYR A 106 -9.53 2.30 -0.76
CA TYR A 106 -9.05 2.32 0.61
C TYR A 106 -8.87 0.90 1.17
N GLU A 107 -7.71 0.64 1.74
CA GLU A 107 -7.41 -0.62 2.42
C GLU A 107 -6.39 -0.39 3.54
N HIS A 108 -6.74 -0.77 4.77
CA HIS A 108 -5.84 -0.74 5.93
C HIS A 108 -5.06 0.59 6.13
N GLY A 109 -5.75 1.71 6.04
CA GLY A 109 -5.17 3.03 6.34
C GLY A 109 -4.49 3.72 5.16
N VAL A 110 -4.64 3.21 3.94
CA VAL A 110 -4.03 3.79 2.74
C VAL A 110 -4.92 3.59 1.52
N PHE A 111 -4.89 4.53 0.60
CA PHE A 111 -5.49 4.37 -0.73
C PHE A 111 -4.46 3.77 -1.70
N LEU A 112 -4.83 2.65 -2.29
CA LEU A 112 -4.00 1.92 -3.24
C LEU A 112 -4.54 2.11 -4.66
N GLU A 113 -3.65 2.31 -5.61
CA GLU A 113 -4.01 2.39 -7.02
C GLU A 113 -4.60 1.06 -7.52
N ASP A 114 -5.76 1.13 -8.15
CA ASP A 114 -6.43 -0.03 -8.77
C ASP A 114 -6.05 -0.09 -10.25
N HIS A 115 -4.88 -0.67 -10.51
CA HIS A 115 -4.39 -0.84 -11.87
C HIS A 115 -5.42 -1.54 -12.76
N ASP A 116 -5.73 -0.92 -13.89
CA ASP A 116 -6.76 -1.39 -14.84
C ASP A 116 -8.17 -1.56 -14.24
N GLY A 117 -8.42 -1.04 -13.04
CA GLY A 117 -9.70 -1.15 -12.33
C GLY A 117 -10.09 -2.58 -11.97
N VAL A 118 -9.12 -3.45 -11.75
CA VAL A 118 -9.35 -4.89 -11.51
C VAL A 118 -10.21 -5.12 -10.27
N ARG A 119 -9.91 -4.41 -9.17
CA ARG A 119 -10.67 -4.55 -7.92
C ARG A 119 -12.09 -3.99 -8.03
N MET A 120 -12.27 -2.84 -8.68
CA MET A 120 -13.60 -2.27 -8.90
C MET A 120 -14.43 -3.18 -9.81
N LYS A 121 -13.86 -3.70 -10.90
CA LYS A 121 -14.52 -4.68 -11.76
C LYS A 121 -14.91 -5.96 -11.02
N TYR A 122 -14.03 -6.46 -10.14
CA TYR A 122 -14.36 -7.60 -9.29
C TYR A 122 -15.52 -7.29 -8.33
N ARG A 123 -15.55 -6.09 -7.70
CA ARG A 123 -16.66 -5.67 -6.84
C ARG A 123 -17.98 -5.59 -7.63
N ILE A 124 -17.96 -5.03 -8.83
CA ILE A 124 -19.11 -5.00 -9.75
C ILE A 124 -19.59 -6.43 -10.03
N GLN A 125 -18.68 -7.34 -10.38
CA GLN A 125 -19.00 -8.74 -10.67
C GLN A 125 -19.69 -9.44 -9.49
N LYS A 126 -19.33 -9.10 -8.25
CA LYS A 126 -19.95 -9.67 -7.04
C LYS A 126 -21.40 -9.24 -6.83
N LEU A 127 -21.85 -8.16 -7.45
CA LEU A 127 -23.20 -7.63 -7.35
C LEU A 127 -24.11 -8.12 -8.48
N ILE A 128 -23.60 -8.96 -9.39
CA ILE A 128 -24.33 -9.50 -10.54
C ILE A 128 -24.49 -11.01 -10.36
N TYR A 129 -25.70 -11.55 -10.63
CA TYR A 129 -25.90 -12.98 -10.64
C TYR A 129 -24.93 -13.67 -11.61
N ARG A 130 -24.43 -14.83 -11.21
CA ARG A 130 -23.36 -15.53 -11.92
C ARG A 130 -23.66 -15.81 -13.40
N ASP A 131 -24.89 -16.12 -13.71
CA ASP A 131 -25.38 -16.38 -15.07
C ASP A 131 -25.54 -15.10 -15.92
N GLN A 132 -25.58 -13.93 -15.28
CA GLN A 132 -25.65 -12.61 -15.91
C GLN A 132 -24.30 -11.92 -16.05
N VAL A 133 -23.24 -12.50 -15.53
CA VAL A 133 -21.87 -11.93 -15.58
C VAL A 133 -21.36 -11.99 -17.02
N GLN A 134 -21.19 -10.82 -17.63
CA GLN A 134 -20.63 -10.63 -18.96
C GLN A 134 -19.61 -9.50 -18.94
N SER A 135 -18.52 -9.64 -19.68
CA SER A 135 -17.45 -8.64 -19.75
C SER A 135 -17.95 -7.27 -20.19
N GLY A 136 -18.88 -7.23 -21.15
CA GLY A 136 -19.53 -6.00 -21.61
C GLY A 136 -20.34 -5.29 -20.53
N VAL A 137 -21.08 -6.02 -19.71
CA VAL A 137 -21.83 -5.47 -18.57
C VAL A 137 -20.89 -4.89 -17.52
N ILE A 138 -19.87 -5.65 -17.13
CA ILE A 138 -18.88 -5.18 -16.15
C ILE A 138 -18.18 -3.90 -16.64
N LYS A 139 -17.72 -3.88 -17.90
CA LYS A 139 -17.05 -2.71 -18.49
C LYS A 139 -17.95 -1.48 -18.54
N ARG A 140 -19.23 -1.66 -18.90
CA ARG A 140 -20.22 -0.58 -18.97
C ARG A 140 -20.45 0.03 -17.57
N ILE A 141 -20.71 -0.80 -16.56
CA ILE A 141 -20.91 -0.35 -15.18
C ILE A 141 -19.64 0.32 -14.64
N TYR A 142 -18.48 -0.27 -14.89
CA TYR A 142 -17.18 0.31 -14.49
C TYR A 142 -16.98 1.70 -15.08
N ASN A 143 -17.26 1.90 -16.37
CA ASN A 143 -17.13 3.22 -17.00
C ASN A 143 -18.11 4.25 -16.37
N LEU A 144 -19.34 3.84 -16.07
CA LEU A 144 -20.30 4.69 -15.35
C LEU A 144 -19.81 5.03 -13.95
N LEU A 145 -19.20 4.08 -13.24
CA LEU A 145 -18.70 4.26 -11.88
C LEU A 145 -17.55 5.28 -11.82
N ILE A 146 -16.55 5.12 -12.69
CA ILE A 146 -15.37 6.01 -12.68
C ILE A 146 -15.66 7.42 -13.23
N THR A 147 -16.81 7.64 -13.88
CA THR A 147 -17.23 8.96 -14.37
C THR A 147 -18.16 9.70 -13.42
N GLN A 148 -18.48 9.12 -12.25
CA GLN A 148 -19.32 9.80 -11.27
C GLN A 148 -18.61 11.02 -10.66
N PRO A 149 -19.19 12.24 -10.71
CA PRO A 149 -18.51 13.43 -10.20
C PRO A 149 -18.13 13.35 -8.71
N LYS A 150 -18.93 12.65 -7.90
CA LYS A 150 -18.72 12.50 -6.45
C LYS A 150 -17.41 11.78 -6.09
N VAL A 151 -16.90 10.93 -6.98
CA VAL A 151 -15.70 10.12 -6.68
C VAL A 151 -14.42 10.78 -7.19
N HIS A 152 -14.52 11.84 -8.02
CA HIS A 152 -13.34 12.51 -8.55
C HIS A 152 -12.62 13.35 -7.51
N ARG A 153 -11.30 13.27 -7.54
CA ARG A 153 -10.38 14.10 -6.76
C ARG A 153 -9.27 14.61 -7.65
N GLU A 154 -8.77 15.79 -7.29
CA GLU A 154 -7.58 16.33 -7.94
C GLU A 154 -6.31 15.81 -7.27
N ALA A 155 -5.22 15.74 -8.02
CA ALA A 155 -3.95 15.22 -7.52
C ALA A 155 -3.42 15.98 -6.29
N TYR A 156 -3.67 17.28 -6.19
CA TYR A 156 -3.27 18.11 -5.05
C TYR A 156 -4.12 17.86 -3.78
N GLU A 157 -5.23 17.15 -3.90
CA GLU A 157 -6.06 16.79 -2.75
C GLU A 157 -5.58 15.54 -2.01
N LEU A 158 -4.61 14.82 -2.56
CA LEU A 158 -4.07 13.62 -1.95
C LEU A 158 -3.14 13.96 -0.79
N ASN A 159 -3.00 13.01 0.14
CA ASN A 159 -2.08 13.12 1.28
C ASN A 159 -2.30 14.39 2.12
N LYS A 160 -3.54 14.64 2.54
CA LYS A 160 -3.94 15.82 3.33
C LYS A 160 -3.49 15.81 4.80
N GLN A 161 -2.95 14.68 5.28
CA GLN A 161 -2.38 14.63 6.62
C GLN A 161 -1.20 15.61 6.74
N PRO A 162 -0.85 16.07 7.96
CA PRO A 162 0.35 16.88 8.16
C PRO A 162 1.58 16.25 7.54
N VAL A 163 2.36 17.01 6.77
CA VAL A 163 3.47 16.51 5.94
C VAL A 163 4.55 15.72 6.71
N ARG A 164 4.70 16.00 7.99
CA ARG A 164 5.64 15.29 8.88
C ARG A 164 5.08 14.04 9.53
N TRP A 165 3.76 13.79 9.44
CA TRP A 165 3.17 12.57 9.96
C TRP A 165 3.57 11.38 9.10
N ILE A 166 3.89 10.28 9.77
CA ILE A 166 4.29 9.05 9.10
C ILE A 166 3.13 8.08 9.18
N ASN A 167 2.63 7.63 8.03
CA ASN A 167 1.58 6.62 7.96
C ASN A 167 2.19 5.22 8.09
N PHE A 168 2.03 4.57 9.23
CA PHE A 168 2.38 3.17 9.47
C PHE A 168 1.16 2.25 9.28
N LYS A 169 1.36 0.94 9.28
CA LYS A 169 0.24 -0.03 9.15
C LYS A 169 -0.79 0.03 10.28
N ASN A 170 -0.42 0.51 11.44
CA ASN A 170 -1.27 0.59 12.63
C ASN A 170 -1.73 2.01 12.98
N GLY A 171 -1.42 3.02 12.18
CA GLY A 171 -1.85 4.40 12.41
C GLY A 171 -0.88 5.44 11.88
N TYR A 172 -1.20 6.71 12.11
CA TYR A 172 -0.29 7.82 11.86
C TYR A 172 0.55 8.09 13.11
N TYR A 173 1.85 8.18 12.95
CA TYR A 173 2.77 8.63 14.00
C TYR A 173 3.06 10.12 13.82
N ASP A 174 2.80 10.91 14.86
CA ASP A 174 3.25 12.29 14.94
C ASP A 174 4.61 12.34 15.66
N PRO A 175 5.72 12.63 14.96
CA PRO A 175 7.03 12.69 15.58
C PRO A 175 7.22 13.86 16.55
N VAL A 176 6.33 14.88 16.55
CA VAL A 176 6.38 16.02 17.44
C VAL A 176 5.77 15.71 18.79
N THR A 177 4.61 15.08 18.81
CA THR A 177 3.92 14.70 20.07
C THR A 177 4.37 13.32 20.55
N GLY A 178 4.89 12.48 19.67
CA GLY A 178 5.24 11.08 19.95
C GLY A 178 4.02 10.15 19.98
N GLU A 179 2.86 10.61 19.53
CA GLU A 179 1.59 9.88 19.60
C GLU A 179 1.29 9.10 18.33
N MET A 180 0.59 7.97 18.51
CA MET A 180 -0.04 7.23 17.44
C MET A 180 -1.51 7.63 17.32
N LEU A 181 -1.93 7.96 16.11
CA LEU A 181 -3.28 8.40 15.78
C LEU A 181 -3.94 7.38 14.85
N GLU A 182 -5.26 7.26 14.92
CA GLU A 182 -6.01 6.36 14.05
C GLU A 182 -5.96 6.80 12.59
N HIS A 183 -6.09 5.83 11.68
CA HIS A 183 -6.20 6.12 10.26
C HIS A 183 -7.49 6.89 9.96
N ASN A 184 -7.37 7.92 9.11
CA ASN A 184 -8.51 8.66 8.62
C ASN A 184 -8.52 8.68 7.07
N PRO A 185 -9.53 8.08 6.42
CA PRO A 185 -9.64 8.07 4.97
C PRO A 185 -9.82 9.47 4.35
N ASP A 186 -10.29 10.46 5.12
CA ASP A 186 -10.47 11.83 4.62
C ASP A 186 -9.14 12.52 4.28
N TYR A 187 -8.02 11.99 4.76
CA TYR A 187 -6.70 12.50 4.38
C TYR A 187 -6.27 12.06 2.98
N LEU A 188 -6.98 11.13 2.34
CA LEU A 188 -6.68 10.61 1.01
C LEU A 188 -5.23 10.16 0.87
N THR A 189 -4.70 9.52 1.92
CA THR A 189 -3.30 9.11 2.00
C THR A 189 -3.00 7.95 1.06
N ILE A 190 -2.00 8.12 0.19
CA ILE A 190 -1.56 7.11 -0.80
C ILE A 190 -0.22 6.47 -0.47
N ASN A 191 0.40 6.87 0.64
CA ASN A 191 1.69 6.35 1.10
C ASN A 191 1.52 5.68 2.46
N GLN A 192 2.12 4.51 2.65
CA GLN A 192 2.14 3.81 3.94
C GLN A 192 3.44 3.04 4.09
N ILE A 193 4.13 3.25 5.21
CA ILE A 193 5.29 2.45 5.60
C ILE A 193 4.81 1.01 5.87
N PRO A 194 5.44 -0.02 5.27
CA PRO A 194 4.91 -1.38 5.24
C PRO A 194 4.98 -2.14 6.57
N PHE A 195 5.28 -1.45 7.67
CA PHE A 195 5.42 -2.02 9.01
C PHE A 195 4.53 -1.30 10.02
N PRO A 196 4.11 -1.96 11.11
CA PRO A 196 3.54 -1.28 12.26
C PRO A 196 4.65 -0.60 13.06
N TYR A 197 4.30 0.46 13.81
CA TYR A 197 5.20 1.16 14.72
C TYR A 197 4.58 1.22 16.12
N TYR A 198 5.36 0.89 17.14
CA TYR A 198 4.96 0.87 18.54
C TYR A 198 5.94 1.73 19.34
N PRO A 199 5.64 3.01 19.56
CA PRO A 199 6.54 3.93 20.26
C PRO A 199 6.86 3.49 21.69
N GLU A 200 5.94 2.77 22.34
CA GLU A 200 6.10 2.19 23.68
C GLU A 200 7.16 1.07 23.74
N ASP A 201 7.40 0.38 22.63
CA ASP A 201 8.35 -0.74 22.56
C ASP A 201 9.80 -0.30 22.25
N ARG A 202 10.07 1.00 22.24
CA ARG A 202 11.39 1.55 21.87
C ARG A 202 12.57 0.89 22.59
N GLU A 203 12.40 0.51 23.85
CA GLU A 203 13.45 -0.12 24.64
C GLU A 203 13.61 -1.63 24.34
N GLN A 204 12.53 -2.31 23.97
CA GLN A 204 12.55 -3.76 23.72
C GLN A 204 13.05 -4.13 22.31
N VAL A 205 12.82 -3.27 21.32
CA VAL A 205 13.17 -3.53 19.90
C VAL A 205 14.68 -3.40 19.62
N LEU A 206 15.47 -2.92 20.56
CA LEU A 206 16.91 -2.68 20.38
C LEU A 206 17.76 -3.94 20.14
N HIS A 207 17.25 -5.13 20.43
CA HIS A 207 17.99 -6.39 20.25
C HIS A 207 18.23 -6.79 18.79
N GLY A 208 17.42 -6.35 17.83
CA GLY A 208 17.62 -6.60 16.39
C GLY A 208 18.51 -5.57 15.68
N GLY A 209 18.69 -4.39 16.28
CA GLY A 209 19.38 -3.26 15.66
C GLY A 209 20.93 -3.31 15.76
N GLU A 210 21.51 -4.26 16.50
CA GLU A 210 22.96 -4.30 16.72
C GLU A 210 23.77 -4.48 15.43
N ASN A 211 23.29 -5.31 14.50
CA ASN A 211 23.98 -5.52 13.23
C ASN A 211 23.98 -4.26 12.37
N ILE A 212 22.88 -3.51 12.39
CA ILE A 212 22.77 -2.24 11.67
C ILE A 212 23.70 -1.19 12.31
N LYS A 213 23.75 -1.12 13.64
CA LYS A 213 24.67 -0.23 14.36
C LYS A 213 26.13 -0.56 14.05
N LYS A 214 26.52 -1.85 14.09
CA LYS A 214 27.86 -2.32 13.72
C LYS A 214 28.20 -1.98 12.26
N TYR A 215 27.27 -2.21 11.35
CA TYR A 215 27.43 -1.88 9.94
C TYR A 215 27.65 -0.38 9.76
N LEU A 216 26.82 0.48 10.34
CA LEU A 216 26.97 1.93 10.23
C LEU A 216 28.27 2.41 10.87
N ALA A 217 28.65 1.90 12.03
CA ALA A 217 29.90 2.25 12.68
C ALA A 217 31.14 1.87 11.84
N SER A 218 31.06 0.78 11.08
CA SER A 218 32.15 0.36 10.17
C SER A 218 32.17 1.14 8.86
N SER A 219 31.01 1.54 8.34
CA SER A 219 30.87 2.24 7.05
C SER A 219 30.97 3.75 7.18
N LEU A 220 30.53 4.32 8.31
CA LEU A 220 30.57 5.74 8.67
C LEU A 220 31.24 5.89 10.03
N PRO A 221 32.58 6.01 10.09
CA PRO A 221 33.31 6.10 11.34
C PRO A 221 32.98 7.36 12.16
N ASN A 222 32.57 8.43 11.50
CA ASN A 222 32.20 9.69 12.14
C ASN A 222 30.78 9.62 12.71
N LYS A 223 30.61 9.94 13.98
CA LYS A 223 29.30 9.93 14.65
C LYS A 223 28.31 10.96 14.08
N GLU A 224 28.82 12.11 13.63
CA GLU A 224 27.97 13.13 12.99
C GLU A 224 27.40 12.63 11.66
N GLU A 225 28.20 11.88 10.88
CA GLU A 225 27.75 11.26 9.64
C GLU A 225 26.72 10.16 9.92
N GLN A 226 26.90 9.36 10.99
CA GLN A 226 25.91 8.37 11.41
C GLN A 226 24.60 9.07 11.82
N GLN A 227 24.67 10.16 12.57
CA GLN A 227 23.50 10.93 12.97
C GLN A 227 22.78 11.51 11.74
N THR A 228 23.52 12.16 10.83
CA THR A 228 22.97 12.69 9.56
C THR A 228 22.29 11.60 8.74
N PHE A 229 22.87 10.39 8.71
CA PHE A 229 22.25 9.26 8.03
C PHE A 229 20.89 8.87 8.65
N TRP A 230 20.82 8.80 9.99
CA TRP A 230 19.58 8.46 10.69
C TRP A 230 18.51 9.55 10.56
N GLU A 231 18.90 10.81 10.63
CA GLU A 231 18.01 11.95 10.42
C GLU A 231 17.42 11.92 9.01
N TYR A 232 18.26 11.70 8.00
CA TYR A 232 17.83 11.58 6.62
C TYR A 232 16.94 10.34 6.40
N PHE A 233 17.26 9.24 7.07
CA PHE A 233 16.45 8.02 7.05
C PHE A 233 15.03 8.28 7.58
N GLY A 234 14.90 8.98 8.70
CA GLY A 234 13.60 9.41 9.22
C GLY A 234 12.87 10.36 8.27
N TYR A 235 13.61 11.30 7.69
CA TYR A 235 13.08 12.25 6.70
C TYR A 235 12.47 11.56 5.47
N CYS A 236 13.08 10.49 4.97
CA CYS A 236 12.56 9.70 3.85
C CYS A 236 11.20 9.03 4.11
N MET A 237 10.75 8.92 5.35
CA MET A 237 9.44 8.36 5.69
C MET A 237 8.33 9.41 5.70
N THR A 238 8.67 10.69 5.59
CA THR A 238 7.74 11.83 5.60
C THR A 238 7.51 12.36 4.19
N GLN A 239 6.52 13.24 4.04
CA GLN A 239 6.29 14.00 2.80
C GLN A 239 6.91 15.40 2.86
N ASP A 240 7.65 15.69 3.93
CA ASP A 240 8.22 17.00 4.18
C ASP A 240 9.42 17.26 3.25
N THR A 241 9.43 18.39 2.56
CA THR A 241 10.50 18.85 1.68
C THR A 241 11.17 20.14 2.17
N GLN A 242 10.83 20.61 3.39
CA GLN A 242 11.26 21.91 3.92
C GLN A 242 12.77 22.09 3.95
N PHE A 243 13.54 21.00 4.14
CA PHE A 243 14.99 21.08 4.20
C PHE A 243 15.65 21.21 2.83
N GLN A 244 14.95 20.93 1.75
CA GLN A 244 15.44 21.01 0.36
C GLN A 244 16.79 20.28 0.18
N LYS A 245 16.90 19.08 0.73
CA LYS A 245 18.13 18.28 0.75
C LYS A 245 17.94 16.94 0.07
N PHE A 246 19.01 16.42 -0.49
CA PHE A 246 19.13 15.03 -0.89
C PHE A 246 20.44 14.44 -0.37
N LEU A 247 20.47 13.14 -0.13
CA LEU A 247 21.65 12.45 0.38
C LEU A 247 22.47 11.89 -0.78
N THR A 248 23.77 12.15 -0.76
CA THR A 248 24.74 11.52 -1.66
C THR A 248 25.72 10.68 -0.85
N LEU A 249 25.76 9.37 -1.15
CA LEU A 249 26.71 8.44 -0.56
C LEU A 249 27.97 8.34 -1.44
N LYS A 250 29.12 8.80 -0.95
CA LYS A 250 30.39 8.77 -1.65
C LYS A 250 31.36 7.81 -0.96
N GLY A 251 32.12 7.03 -1.72
CA GLY A 251 33.14 6.11 -1.19
C GLY A 251 33.60 5.11 -2.25
N ASN A 252 34.66 4.39 -1.95
CA ASN A 252 35.23 3.35 -2.82
C ASN A 252 34.28 2.16 -2.98
N GLY A 253 34.57 1.26 -3.92
CA GLY A 253 33.85 -0.01 -4.03
C GLY A 253 33.92 -0.82 -2.72
N GLY A 254 32.83 -1.55 -2.41
CA GLY A 254 32.78 -2.42 -1.22
C GLY A 254 32.57 -1.73 0.13
N THR A 255 32.35 -0.40 0.19
CA THR A 255 32.17 0.35 1.45
C THR A 255 30.74 0.35 2.00
N GLY A 256 29.85 -0.50 1.48
CA GLY A 256 28.50 -0.65 2.03
C GLY A 256 27.44 0.34 1.50
N LYS A 257 27.75 1.24 0.56
CA LYS A 257 26.77 2.22 0.03
C LYS A 257 25.44 1.61 -0.43
N SER A 258 25.53 0.52 -1.19
CA SER A 258 24.32 -0.18 -1.67
C SER A 258 23.52 -0.80 -0.52
N VAL A 259 24.17 -1.22 0.56
CA VAL A 259 23.51 -1.72 1.77
C VAL A 259 22.72 -0.59 2.45
N ALA A 260 23.34 0.61 2.58
CA ALA A 260 22.65 1.78 3.13
C ALA A 260 21.41 2.15 2.33
N VAL A 261 21.52 2.21 0.99
CA VAL A 261 20.39 2.49 0.10
C VAL A 261 19.32 1.41 0.26
N SER A 262 19.70 0.12 0.24
CA SER A 262 18.75 -0.99 0.41
C SER A 262 18.04 -0.96 1.76
N LEU A 263 18.71 -0.54 2.83
CA LEU A 263 18.10 -0.39 4.14
C LEU A 263 16.98 0.66 4.12
N ILE A 264 17.24 1.83 3.57
CA ILE A 264 16.23 2.89 3.43
C ILE A 264 15.08 2.41 2.55
N GLN A 265 15.39 1.81 1.40
CA GLN A 265 14.38 1.27 0.48
C GLN A 265 13.48 0.23 1.12
N HIS A 266 14.05 -0.65 1.94
CA HIS A 266 13.29 -1.69 2.62
C HIS A 266 12.30 -1.11 3.64
N VAL A 267 12.71 -0.11 4.40
CA VAL A 267 11.84 0.52 5.40
C VAL A 267 10.79 1.42 4.76
N VAL A 268 11.18 2.24 3.78
CA VAL A 268 10.21 3.09 3.06
C VAL A 268 9.19 2.25 2.29
N GLY A 269 9.61 1.09 1.78
CA GLY A 269 8.78 0.18 1.00
C GLY A 269 8.77 0.51 -0.49
N ILE A 270 8.78 -0.55 -1.32
CA ILE A 270 8.94 -0.43 -2.77
C ILE A 270 7.81 0.36 -3.46
N THR A 271 6.61 0.32 -2.91
CA THR A 271 5.46 1.06 -3.43
C THR A 271 5.58 2.56 -3.25
N ASN A 272 6.35 2.99 -2.23
CA ASN A 272 6.55 4.40 -1.88
C ASN A 272 7.81 4.99 -2.54
N MET A 273 8.46 4.27 -3.44
CA MET A 273 9.71 4.73 -4.02
C MET A 273 9.75 4.65 -5.53
N SER A 274 10.64 5.44 -6.11
CA SER A 274 11.07 5.38 -7.51
C SER A 274 12.59 5.21 -7.58
N SER A 275 13.08 4.81 -8.76
CA SER A 275 14.52 4.63 -8.99
C SER A 275 14.94 5.30 -10.31
N ILE A 276 14.65 6.59 -10.41
CA ILE A 276 14.94 7.38 -11.61
C ILE A 276 16.30 8.01 -11.48
N SER A 277 17.19 7.78 -12.47
CA SER A 277 18.52 8.36 -12.45
C SER A 277 18.48 9.89 -12.59
N LEU A 278 19.48 10.58 -12.08
CA LEU A 278 19.54 12.04 -12.19
C LEU A 278 19.54 12.52 -13.64
N GLN A 279 20.15 11.76 -14.57
CA GLN A 279 20.15 12.08 -16.01
C GLN A 279 18.78 11.88 -16.65
N ASP A 280 17.99 10.92 -16.14
CA ASP A 280 16.68 10.61 -16.69
C ASP A 280 15.58 11.54 -16.19
N LEU A 281 15.82 12.26 -15.08
CA LEU A 281 14.84 13.21 -14.51
C LEU A 281 14.40 14.28 -15.54
N ASN A 282 15.30 14.72 -16.39
CA ASN A 282 15.01 15.72 -17.43
C ASN A 282 14.38 15.14 -18.69
N LYS A 283 14.30 13.80 -18.82
CA LYS A 283 13.65 13.16 -19.96
C LYS A 283 12.13 13.25 -19.82
N ARG A 284 11.47 13.49 -20.96
CA ARG A 284 10.01 13.56 -21.02
C ARG A 284 9.38 12.30 -20.42
N PHE A 285 8.39 12.48 -19.55
CA PHE A 285 7.63 11.45 -18.82
C PHE A 285 8.37 10.69 -17.71
N TYR A 286 9.69 10.76 -17.58
CA TYR A 286 10.40 10.05 -16.50
C TYR A 286 10.06 10.62 -15.12
N ALA A 287 10.00 11.95 -15.01
CA ALA A 287 9.66 12.60 -13.73
C ALA A 287 8.26 12.22 -13.20
N THR A 288 7.35 11.79 -14.08
CA THR A 288 6.02 11.28 -13.64
C THR A 288 6.12 10.06 -12.72
N GLY A 289 7.19 9.27 -12.85
CA GLY A 289 7.43 8.13 -11.97
C GLY A 289 7.75 8.49 -10.52
N MET A 290 7.99 9.78 -10.21
CA MET A 290 8.16 10.26 -8.82
C MET A 290 6.83 10.66 -8.18
N TYR A 291 5.77 10.83 -8.97
CA TYR A 291 4.47 11.22 -8.45
C TYR A 291 3.98 10.26 -7.37
N GLY A 292 3.58 10.79 -6.23
CA GLY A 292 3.09 9.98 -5.11
C GLY A 292 4.16 9.11 -4.45
N LYS A 293 5.46 9.38 -4.63
CA LYS A 293 6.55 8.63 -4.00
C LYS A 293 7.19 9.44 -2.87
N LEU A 294 7.52 8.76 -1.77
CA LEU A 294 8.27 9.36 -0.65
C LEU A 294 9.75 9.47 -0.93
N LEU A 295 10.30 8.56 -1.76
CA LEU A 295 11.73 8.46 -2.02
C LEU A 295 11.99 8.20 -3.50
N ASN A 296 12.93 8.94 -4.09
CA ASN A 296 13.60 8.53 -5.32
C ASN A 296 15.05 8.13 -5.01
N ALA A 297 15.39 6.86 -5.17
CA ALA A 297 16.73 6.34 -4.87
C ALA A 297 17.39 5.78 -6.13
N CYS A 298 18.51 6.39 -6.51
CA CYS A 298 19.32 5.98 -7.66
C CYS A 298 20.65 5.40 -7.17
N ALA A 299 20.99 4.19 -7.63
CA ALA A 299 22.17 3.46 -7.16
C ALA A 299 23.49 4.05 -7.71
N ASP A 300 23.50 4.42 -8.98
CA ASP A 300 24.73 4.91 -9.64
C ASP A 300 24.53 6.31 -10.23
N ILE A 301 25.43 7.21 -9.88
CA ILE A 301 25.51 8.53 -10.49
C ILE A 301 26.66 8.48 -11.51
N PRO A 302 26.38 8.50 -12.84
CA PRO A 302 27.44 8.58 -13.84
C PRO A 302 28.30 9.82 -13.66
N CYS A 303 29.59 9.70 -14.01
CA CYS A 303 30.57 10.80 -13.89
C CYS A 303 30.32 11.98 -14.87
N LYS A 304 29.26 11.91 -15.69
CA LYS A 304 28.89 13.03 -16.58
C LYS A 304 28.20 14.13 -15.81
N ALA A 305 28.61 15.37 -16.01
CA ALA A 305 27.93 16.54 -15.47
C ALA A 305 26.45 16.56 -15.91
N MET A 306 25.57 16.96 -15.01
CA MET A 306 24.18 17.25 -15.36
C MET A 306 24.13 18.57 -16.13
N GLU A 307 23.61 18.54 -17.34
CA GLU A 307 23.44 19.74 -18.19
C GLU A 307 22.31 20.64 -17.66
N ASN A 308 21.26 20.03 -17.08
CA ASN A 308 20.13 20.74 -16.52
C ASN A 308 19.75 20.17 -15.14
N THR A 309 19.65 21.03 -14.15
CA THR A 309 19.31 20.70 -12.75
C THR A 309 17.90 21.14 -12.34
N ASP A 310 17.09 21.69 -13.26
CA ASP A 310 15.80 22.30 -12.92
C ASP A 310 14.82 21.30 -12.30
N VAL A 311 14.71 20.09 -12.88
CA VAL A 311 13.82 19.07 -12.33
C VAL A 311 14.30 18.57 -10.96
N LEU A 312 15.62 18.43 -10.78
CA LEU A 312 16.19 18.06 -9.49
C LEU A 312 15.90 19.12 -8.41
N LYS A 313 16.10 20.41 -8.74
CA LYS A 313 15.79 21.51 -7.81
C LYS A 313 14.32 21.52 -7.41
N LYS A 314 13.43 21.35 -8.38
CA LYS A 314 11.99 21.25 -8.14
C LYS A 314 11.60 20.01 -7.33
N ALA A 315 12.24 18.87 -7.58
CA ALA A 315 11.97 17.63 -6.86
C ALA A 315 12.43 17.66 -5.40
N VAL A 316 13.46 18.45 -5.09
CA VAL A 316 14.00 18.62 -3.75
C VAL A 316 13.39 19.83 -3.03
N GLY A 317 12.89 20.79 -3.79
CA GLY A 317 12.31 22.04 -3.30
C GLY A 317 10.78 21.97 -3.12
N GLU A 318 10.20 23.14 -2.84
CA GLU A 318 8.74 23.31 -2.71
C GLU A 318 8.07 23.68 -4.05
N ASP A 319 8.85 23.74 -5.14
CA ASP A 319 8.34 24.13 -6.43
C ASP A 319 7.43 23.06 -7.04
N THR A 320 6.33 23.48 -7.63
CA THR A 320 5.38 22.58 -8.27
C THR A 320 6.00 21.91 -9.51
N LEU A 321 6.09 20.60 -9.52
CA LEU A 321 6.40 19.81 -10.69
C LEU A 321 5.13 19.62 -11.53
N ILE A 322 5.07 20.24 -12.72
CA ILE A 322 4.00 20.02 -13.67
C ILE A 322 4.36 18.82 -14.53
N TYR A 323 3.59 17.76 -14.41
CA TYR A 323 3.77 16.55 -15.23
C TYR A 323 2.79 16.55 -16.39
N SER A 324 3.26 16.29 -17.60
CA SER A 324 2.39 15.93 -18.72
C SER A 324 2.25 14.40 -18.75
N SER A 325 1.09 13.89 -18.38
CA SER A 325 0.73 12.49 -18.67
C SER A 325 0.36 12.33 -20.15
N ARG A 326 0.61 11.15 -20.70
CA ARG A 326 0.09 10.78 -22.01
C ARG A 326 -1.42 10.61 -22.01
#